data_6ce7b7e1abe2fc9404cd42783245e874
#
_entry.id   6ce7b7e1abe2fc9404cd42783245e874
#
_cell.length_a   1.000
_cell.length_b   1.000
_cell.length_c   1.000
_cell.angle_alpha   90.00
_cell.angle_beta   90.00
_cell.angle_gamma   90.00
#
_symmetry.space_group_name_H-M   'P 1'
#
loop_
_entity.id
_entity.type
_entity.pdbx_description
1 polymer ?
#
loop_
_entity_poly.entity_id
_entity_poly.type
_entity_poly.pdbx_seq_one_letter_code
_entity_poly.pdbx_strand_id
1 'polypeptide(L)' 'MPELPRLTAKEAEKLLLQNGFVFSRQKGSHRIYVKDKIRQVLPFHSGEILHPKIVEEIMENILK' A
#
# COMPACT_ATOMS: atom_id res chain seq x y z
N MET A 1 11.72 18.52 -5.97
CA MET A 1 11.06 17.49 -5.15
C MET A 1 11.09 16.17 -5.89
N PRO A 2 11.45 15.11 -5.22
CA PRO A 2 11.40 13.82 -5.89
C PRO A 2 9.94 13.45 -6.18
N GLU A 3 9.71 12.89 -7.34
CA GLU A 3 8.39 12.41 -7.70
C GLU A 3 8.11 11.11 -6.96
N LEU A 4 6.83 10.90 -6.62
CA LEU A 4 6.41 9.64 -6.05
C LEU A 4 6.47 8.55 -7.13
N PRO A 5 6.89 7.32 -6.77
CA PRO A 5 6.90 6.24 -7.75
C PRO A 5 5.47 5.90 -8.18
N ARG A 6 5.32 5.45 -9.40
CA ARG A 6 4.05 4.94 -9.89
C ARG A 6 4.00 3.45 -9.57
N LEU A 7 3.00 3.08 -8.81
CA LEU A 7 2.87 1.70 -8.36
C LEU A 7 1.50 1.15 -8.72
N THR A 8 1.50 -0.11 -9.17
CA THR A 8 0.26 -0.87 -9.24
C THR A 8 -0.05 -1.41 -7.84
N ALA A 9 -1.28 -1.86 -7.62
CA ALA A 9 -1.64 -2.44 -6.34
C ALA A 9 -0.75 -3.64 -5.99
N LYS A 10 -0.43 -4.45 -6.98
CA LYS A 10 0.43 -5.63 -6.76
C LYS A 10 1.83 -5.24 -6.32
N GLU A 11 2.38 -4.20 -6.94
CA GLU A 11 3.70 -3.70 -6.57
C GLU A 11 3.70 -3.11 -5.17
N ALA A 12 2.64 -2.37 -4.84
CA ALA A 12 2.49 -1.78 -3.50
C ALA A 12 2.35 -2.88 -2.44
N GLU A 13 1.61 -3.93 -2.74
CA GLU A 13 1.49 -5.07 -1.83
C GLU A 13 2.86 -5.67 -1.53
N LYS A 14 3.65 -5.89 -2.57
CA LYS A 14 5.00 -6.45 -2.40
C LYS A 14 5.84 -5.55 -1.51
N LEU A 15 5.76 -4.25 -1.74
CA LEU A 15 6.51 -3.28 -0.97
C LEU A 15 6.11 -3.30 0.52
N LEU A 16 4.80 -3.36 0.79
CA LEU A 16 4.31 -3.43 2.15
C LEU A 16 4.79 -4.70 2.86
N LEU A 17 4.69 -5.84 2.18
CA LEU A 17 5.12 -7.11 2.76
C LEU A 17 6.61 -7.12 3.06
N GLN A 18 7.42 -6.53 2.17
CA GLN A 18 8.85 -6.45 2.37
C GLN A 18 9.23 -5.55 3.56
N ASN A 19 8.34 -4.67 3.96
CA ASN A 19 8.58 -3.73 5.05
C ASN A 19 7.88 -4.12 6.35
N GLY A 20 7.49 -5.39 6.47
CA GLY A 20 6.98 -5.91 7.72
C GLY A 20 5.47 -5.83 7.88
N PHE A 21 4.75 -5.32 6.88
CA PHE A 21 3.30 -5.34 6.92
C PHE A 21 2.81 -6.75 6.63
N VAL A 22 1.68 -7.11 7.23
CA VAL A 22 1.04 -8.40 6.99
C VAL A 22 -0.38 -8.15 6.51
N PHE A 23 -0.87 -9.04 5.66
CA PHE A 23 -2.25 -8.99 5.19
C PHE A 23 -3.19 -9.30 6.36
N SER A 24 -4.13 -8.41 6.60
CA SER A 24 -5.11 -8.58 7.67
C SER A 24 -6.43 -9.12 7.13
N ARG A 25 -7.05 -8.38 6.22
CA ARG A 25 -8.33 -8.81 5.64
C ARG A 25 -8.59 -8.04 4.36
N GLN A 26 -9.59 -8.52 3.60
CA GLN A 26 -10.03 -7.86 2.38
C GLN A 26 -11.52 -7.55 2.51
N LYS A 27 -11.89 -6.34 2.12
CA LYS A 27 -13.28 -5.92 2.07
C LYS A 27 -13.53 -5.37 0.67
N GLY A 28 -14.30 -6.13 -0.13
CA GLY A 28 -14.48 -5.78 -1.54
C GLY A 28 -13.14 -5.79 -2.26
N SER A 29 -12.82 -4.70 -2.93
CA SER A 29 -11.53 -4.55 -3.62
C SER A 29 -10.47 -3.88 -2.76
N HIS A 30 -10.77 -3.63 -1.46
CA HIS A 30 -9.81 -3.02 -0.55
C HIS A 30 -9.16 -4.09 0.31
N ARG A 31 -7.83 -4.14 0.29
CA ARG A 31 -7.06 -5.02 1.14
C ARG A 31 -6.46 -4.22 2.27
N ILE A 32 -6.52 -4.77 3.48
CA ILE A 32 -6.01 -4.08 4.67
C ILE A 32 -4.75 -4.80 5.16
N TYR A 33 -3.67 -4.03 5.28
CA TYR A 33 -2.38 -4.51 5.77
C TYR A 33 -2.07 -3.82 7.08
N VAL A 34 -1.45 -4.53 8.00
CA VAL A 34 -1.14 -3.98 9.31
C VAL A 34 0.31 -4.26 9.69
N LYS A 35 0.88 -3.32 10.43
CA LYS A 35 2.20 -3.47 11.03
C LYS A 35 2.17 -2.73 12.37
N ASP A 36 2.27 -3.47 13.47
CA ASP A 36 2.14 -2.90 14.81
C ASP A 36 0.81 -2.13 14.92
N LYS A 37 0.85 -0.83 15.12
CA LYS A 37 -0.34 0.00 15.23
C LYS A 37 -0.70 0.70 13.93
N ILE A 38 0.06 0.45 12.88
CA ILE A 38 -0.15 1.09 11.58
C ILE A 38 -1.07 0.22 10.74
N ARG A 39 -2.07 0.85 10.15
CA ARG A 39 -2.99 0.18 9.23
C ARG A 39 -2.95 0.88 7.88
N GLN A 40 -2.74 0.11 6.82
CA GLN A 40 -2.72 0.64 5.47
C GLN A 40 -3.81 -0.03 4.64
N VAL A 41 -4.70 0.77 4.08
CA VAL A 41 -5.71 0.27 3.15
C VAL A 41 -5.16 0.40 1.74
N LEU A 42 -5.25 -0.68 0.98
CA LEU A 42 -4.75 -0.75 -0.37
C LEU A 42 -5.90 -1.08 -1.33
N PRO A 43 -6.35 -0.10 -2.15
CA PRO A 43 -7.34 -0.40 -3.20
C PRO A 43 -6.69 -1.33 -4.22
N PHE A 44 -7.22 -2.53 -4.38
CA PHE A 44 -6.58 -3.53 -5.23
C PHE A 44 -7.39 -3.69 -6.52
N HIS A 45 -6.96 -2.97 -7.55
CA HIS A 45 -7.54 -3.05 -8.89
C HIS A 45 -6.45 -3.53 -9.84
N SER A 46 -6.68 -4.69 -10.43
CA SER A 46 -5.69 -5.31 -11.31
C SER A 46 -5.34 -4.40 -12.49
N GLY A 47 -4.04 -4.20 -12.71
CA GLY A 47 -3.56 -3.45 -13.87
C GLY A 47 -3.64 -1.95 -13.77
N GLU A 48 -4.18 -1.40 -12.68
CA GLU A 48 -4.29 0.05 -12.54
C GLU A 48 -3.19 0.61 -11.67
N ILE A 49 -2.77 1.83 -11.99
CA ILE A 49 -1.80 2.57 -11.19
C ILE A 49 -2.53 3.19 -10.01
N LEU A 50 -1.96 3.08 -8.83
CA LEU A 50 -2.55 3.65 -7.63
C LEU A 50 -2.55 5.17 -7.70
N HIS A 51 -3.57 5.77 -7.09
CA HIS A 51 -3.63 7.22 -6.96
C HIS A 51 -2.41 7.70 -6.17
N PRO A 52 -1.78 8.82 -6.59
CA PRO A 52 -0.58 9.32 -5.91
C PRO A 52 -0.73 9.49 -4.40
N LYS A 53 -1.92 9.86 -3.96
CA LYS A 53 -2.18 10.04 -2.54
C LYS A 53 -2.05 8.74 -1.75
N ILE A 54 -2.46 7.63 -2.37
CA ILE A 54 -2.31 6.30 -1.75
C ILE A 54 -0.83 5.93 -1.67
N VAL A 55 -0.09 6.19 -2.74
CA VAL A 55 1.35 5.93 -2.77
C VAL A 55 2.07 6.74 -1.68
N GLU A 56 1.67 7.99 -1.52
CA GLU A 56 2.24 8.85 -0.48
C GLU A 56 1.99 8.28 0.92
N GLU A 57 0.76 7.82 1.19
CA GLU A 57 0.43 7.19 2.46
C GLU A 57 1.28 5.95 2.73
N ILE A 58 1.44 5.12 1.70
CA ILE A 58 2.24 3.90 1.81
C ILE A 58 3.68 4.24 2.15
N MET A 59 4.26 5.21 1.46
CA MET A 59 5.63 5.62 1.71
C MET A 59 5.81 6.17 3.12
N GLU A 60 4.88 6.98 3.59
CA GLU A 60 4.92 7.50 4.94
C GLU A 60 4.86 6.39 5.98
N ASN A 61 3.97 5.42 5.76
CA ASN A 61 3.80 4.32 6.70
C ASN A 61 5.01 3.39 6.73
N ILE A 62 5.68 3.23 5.60
CA ILE A 62 6.88 2.41 5.52
C ILE A 62 8.03 3.06 6.28
N LEU A 63 8.09 4.39 6.27
CA LEU A 63 9.17 5.14 6.90
C LEU A 63 8.99 5.35 8.41
N LYS A 64 7.85 4.99 8.96
CA LYS A 64 7.60 5.13 10.39
C LYS A 64 8.29 4.09 11.22
#